data_5d630099ddd67f29b3ea3ddcc0a9a460
#
_entry.id   5d630099ddd67f29b3ea3ddcc0a9a460
#
_cell.length_a   1.000
_cell.length_b   1.000
_cell.length_c   1.000
_cell.angle_alpha   90.00
_cell.angle_beta   90.00
_cell.angle_gamma   90.00
#
_symmetry.space_group_name_H-M   'P 1'
#
loop_
_entity.id
_entity.type
_entity.pdbx_description
1 polymer ?
#
loop_
_entity_poly.entity_id
_entity_poly.type
_entity_poly.pdbx_seq_one_letter_code
_entity_poly.pdbx_strand_id
1 'polypeptide(L)'
;MTEIIFATGNKDKMREIREIMADCDVHIVSMKEAGIRVDIVEDGTTFEENAKIKARAVAAHTDAIVLADDSGLEIDALNKEPGVYSARYMGEDTSYDVKNKNLIDRLDGVPKEKRTARFVCAIAAVLPDGRELVTRQTMEGYIGWEPEGENGFGYDPIFYLDEYGCSSAAISPEQKNAISHRGKACLLYTSPSP
;
A
#
# COMPACT_ATOMS: atom_id res chain seq x y z
N MET A 1 -4.02 21.58 14.20
CA MET A 1 -3.43 20.40 13.54
C MET A 1 -4.15 19.16 14.06
N THR A 2 -4.75 18.39 13.18
CA THR A 2 -5.51 17.18 13.55
C THR A 2 -4.55 16.00 13.66
N GLU A 3 -4.60 15.27 14.77
CA GLU A 3 -3.83 14.05 14.94
C GLU A 3 -4.56 12.86 14.31
N ILE A 4 -3.82 12.08 13.52
CA ILE A 4 -4.31 10.87 12.86
C ILE A 4 -3.36 9.74 13.21
N ILE A 5 -3.90 8.65 13.77
CA ILE A 5 -3.13 7.44 14.01
C ILE A 5 -3.19 6.57 12.76
N PHE A 6 -2.03 6.20 12.23
CA PHE A 6 -1.93 5.30 11.10
C PHE A 6 -1.58 3.89 11.59
N ALA A 7 -2.55 2.97 11.43
CA ALA A 7 -2.47 1.62 11.97
C ALA A 7 -1.61 0.72 11.08
N THR A 8 -0.30 0.91 11.12
CA THR A 8 0.66 0.05 10.42
C THR A 8 1.91 -0.17 11.25
N GLY A 9 2.50 -1.35 11.15
CA GLY A 9 3.83 -1.64 11.65
C GLY A 9 4.92 -1.48 10.59
N ASN A 10 4.55 -1.16 9.35
CA ASN A 10 5.48 -1.06 8.23
C ASN A 10 6.08 0.34 8.15
N LYS A 11 7.40 0.44 8.34
CA LYS A 11 8.13 1.71 8.36
C LYS A 11 8.13 2.42 6.99
N ASP A 12 8.15 1.65 5.90
CA ASP A 12 8.13 2.21 4.55
C ASP A 12 6.77 2.84 4.23
N LYS A 13 5.69 2.20 4.64
CA LYS A 13 4.34 2.75 4.52
C LYS A 13 4.19 4.03 5.35
N MET A 14 4.70 4.05 6.58
CA MET A 14 4.70 5.25 7.43
C MET A 14 5.43 6.41 6.77
N ARG A 15 6.60 6.13 6.18
CA ARG A 15 7.39 7.13 5.47
C ARG A 15 6.58 7.73 4.31
N GLU A 16 6.04 6.88 3.45
CA GLU A 16 5.26 7.34 2.28
C GLU A 16 4.03 8.13 2.68
N ILE A 17 3.28 7.69 3.67
CA ILE A 17 2.09 8.41 4.17
C ILE A 17 2.47 9.80 4.69
N ARG A 18 3.55 9.92 5.45
CA ARG A 18 4.02 11.20 5.97
C ARG A 18 4.47 12.14 4.84
N GLU A 19 5.13 11.62 3.83
CA GLU A 19 5.51 12.38 2.64
C GLU A 19 4.29 12.87 1.86
N ILE A 20 3.31 11.99 1.61
CA ILE A 20 2.09 12.30 0.87
C ILE A 20 1.27 13.37 1.60
N MET A 21 1.18 13.30 2.92
CA MET A 21 0.34 14.19 3.73
C MET A 21 1.11 15.38 4.33
N ALA A 22 2.36 15.61 3.91
CA ALA A 22 3.22 16.66 4.46
C ALA A 22 2.64 18.06 4.34
N ASP A 23 1.91 18.35 3.26
CA ASP A 23 1.28 19.64 3.01
C ASP A 23 -0.14 19.78 3.60
N CYS A 24 -0.62 18.73 4.28
CA CYS A 24 -1.92 18.73 4.94
C CYS A 24 -1.78 19.18 6.40
N ASP A 25 -2.80 19.84 6.95
CA ASP A 25 -2.81 20.25 8.35
C ASP A 25 -3.14 19.06 9.27
N VAL A 26 -2.33 18.01 9.18
CA VAL A 26 -2.48 16.78 9.96
C VAL A 26 -1.13 16.34 10.52
N HIS A 27 -1.18 15.69 11.67
CA HIS A 27 -0.03 15.06 12.30
C HIS A 27 -0.23 13.55 12.30
N ILE A 28 0.58 12.84 11.53
CA ILE A 28 0.49 11.39 11.39
C ILE A 28 1.35 10.72 12.46
N VAL A 29 0.71 9.92 13.29
CA VAL A 29 1.31 9.21 14.43
C VAL A 29 1.22 7.71 14.19
N SER A 30 2.27 6.97 14.45
CA SER A 30 2.25 5.52 14.40
C SER A 30 1.55 4.92 15.65
N MET A 31 1.14 3.66 15.57
CA MET A 31 0.62 2.94 16.74
C MET A 31 1.62 2.97 17.90
N LYS A 32 2.90 2.77 17.60
CA LYS A 32 3.96 2.76 18.61
C LYS A 32 4.10 4.11 19.31
N GLU A 33 4.08 5.21 18.54
CA GLU A 33 4.15 6.58 19.08
C GLU A 33 2.93 6.91 19.92
N ALA A 34 1.76 6.38 19.56
CA ALA A 34 0.52 6.53 20.32
C ALA A 34 0.43 5.60 21.53
N GLY A 35 1.41 4.73 21.74
CA GLY A 35 1.41 3.77 22.85
C GLY A 35 0.40 2.64 22.70
N ILE A 36 -0.11 2.41 21.49
CA ILE A 36 -1.10 1.37 21.22
C ILE A 36 -0.39 0.08 20.80
N ARG A 37 -0.68 -0.99 21.53
CA ARG A 37 -0.22 -2.35 21.24
C ARG A 37 -1.42 -3.25 21.12
N VAL A 38 -1.64 -3.78 19.93
CA VAL A 38 -2.75 -4.69 19.63
C VAL A 38 -2.29 -5.71 18.60
N ASP A 39 -2.63 -6.97 18.85
CA ASP A 39 -2.42 -8.04 17.87
C ASP A 39 -3.58 -8.02 16.89
N ILE A 40 -3.26 -7.85 15.62
CA ILE A 40 -4.24 -7.75 14.56
C ILE A 40 -4.10 -8.96 13.65
N VAL A 41 -5.19 -9.71 13.50
CA VAL A 41 -5.26 -10.84 12.57
C VAL A 41 -5.94 -10.36 11.28
N GLU A 42 -5.18 -10.29 10.21
CA GLU A 42 -5.66 -9.89 8.89
C GLU A 42 -6.13 -11.14 8.13
N ASP A 43 -7.34 -11.58 8.41
CA ASP A 43 -7.96 -12.79 7.84
C ASP A 43 -9.03 -12.47 6.78
N GLY A 44 -9.13 -11.22 6.36
CA GLY A 44 -10.03 -10.79 5.28
C GLY A 44 -9.59 -11.34 3.92
N THR A 45 -10.57 -11.42 3.01
CA THR A 45 -10.35 -11.91 1.64
C THR A 45 -10.16 -10.78 0.63
N THR A 46 -10.37 -9.53 1.05
CA THR A 46 -10.17 -8.33 0.25
C THR A 46 -9.28 -7.33 0.96
N PHE A 47 -8.69 -6.41 0.20
CA PHE A 47 -7.91 -5.32 0.77
C PHE A 47 -8.76 -4.41 1.67
N GLU A 48 -10.00 -4.14 1.27
CA GLU A 48 -10.95 -3.34 2.05
C GLU A 48 -11.26 -3.99 3.40
N GLU A 49 -11.50 -5.29 3.43
CA GLU A 49 -11.75 -6.03 4.67
C GLU A 49 -10.58 -5.95 5.63
N ASN A 50 -9.36 -6.19 5.13
CA ASN A 50 -8.15 -6.13 5.96
C ASN A 50 -7.88 -4.71 6.48
N ALA A 51 -8.08 -3.68 5.65
CA ALA A 51 -7.96 -2.30 6.08
C ALA A 51 -8.95 -1.97 7.21
N LYS A 52 -10.20 -2.40 7.09
CA LYS A 52 -11.22 -2.23 8.14
C LYS A 52 -10.86 -2.95 9.44
N ILE A 53 -10.40 -4.19 9.33
CA ILE A 53 -9.98 -4.99 10.50
C ILE A 53 -8.91 -4.23 11.29
N LYS A 54 -7.90 -3.72 10.61
CA LYS A 54 -6.82 -2.94 11.24
C LYS A 54 -7.32 -1.65 11.86
N ALA A 55 -8.09 -0.87 11.12
CA ALA A 55 -8.60 0.41 11.61
C ALA A 55 -9.49 0.24 12.85
N ARG A 56 -10.39 -0.73 12.84
CA ARG A 56 -11.27 -1.03 13.96
C ARG A 56 -10.51 -1.49 15.20
N ALA A 57 -9.52 -2.37 15.01
CA ALA A 57 -8.71 -2.89 16.12
C ALA A 57 -7.97 -1.76 16.86
N VAL A 58 -7.43 -0.79 16.13
CA VAL A 58 -6.72 0.34 16.73
C VAL A 58 -7.70 1.38 17.29
N ALA A 59 -8.82 1.64 16.60
CA ALA A 59 -9.84 2.59 17.04
C ALA A 59 -10.47 2.22 18.39
N ALA A 60 -10.49 0.94 18.73
CA ALA A 60 -10.96 0.47 20.05
C ALA A 60 -10.11 0.98 21.22
N HIS A 61 -8.91 1.50 20.95
CA HIS A 61 -7.93 1.94 21.97
C HIS A 61 -7.69 3.45 21.97
N THR A 62 -8.42 4.23 21.18
CA THR A 62 -8.19 5.67 21.04
C THR A 62 -9.44 6.41 20.61
N ASP A 63 -9.52 7.69 20.94
CA ASP A 63 -10.54 8.61 20.46
C ASP A 63 -10.07 9.48 19.27
N ALA A 64 -8.86 9.23 18.80
CA ALA A 64 -8.33 9.90 17.61
C ALA A 64 -8.91 9.31 16.31
N ILE A 65 -8.75 10.03 15.19
CA ILE A 65 -9.02 9.48 13.87
C ILE A 65 -8.00 8.37 13.60
N VAL A 66 -8.46 7.20 13.18
CA VAL A 66 -7.60 6.08 12.81
C VAL A 66 -7.71 5.82 11.32
N LEU A 67 -6.58 5.80 10.63
CA LEU A 67 -6.47 5.30 9.26
C LEU A 67 -5.70 3.98 9.27
N ALA A 68 -6.12 3.07 8.42
CA ALA A 68 -5.35 1.85 8.14
C ALA A 68 -5.37 1.58 6.65
N ASP A 69 -4.25 1.09 6.12
CA ASP A 69 -4.20 0.62 4.75
C ASP A 69 -4.03 -0.90 4.68
N ASP A 70 -4.55 -1.48 3.63
CA ASP A 70 -4.08 -2.75 3.11
C ASP A 70 -3.75 -2.58 1.64
N SER A 71 -2.58 -3.06 1.24
CA SER A 71 -2.07 -2.86 -0.11
C SER A 71 -1.34 -4.09 -0.60
N GLY A 72 -1.28 -4.23 -1.90
CA GLY A 72 -0.57 -5.34 -2.51
C GLY A 72 -0.50 -5.22 -4.01
N LEU A 73 0.13 -6.22 -4.60
CA LEU A 73 0.35 -6.37 -6.02
C LEU A 73 -0.58 -7.43 -6.58
N GLU A 74 -1.33 -7.08 -7.62
CA GLU A 74 -2.15 -8.02 -8.40
C GLU A 74 -1.54 -8.18 -9.79
N ILE A 75 -1.26 -9.42 -10.20
CA ILE A 75 -0.71 -9.74 -11.52
C ILE A 75 -1.75 -10.55 -12.29
N ASP A 76 -2.22 -10.02 -13.42
CA ASP A 76 -3.33 -10.63 -14.18
C ASP A 76 -3.02 -12.03 -14.67
N ALA A 77 -1.82 -12.26 -15.21
CA ALA A 77 -1.41 -13.60 -15.70
C ALA A 77 -1.25 -14.64 -14.58
N LEU A 78 -1.20 -14.21 -13.31
CA LEU A 78 -1.09 -15.07 -12.14
C LEU A 78 -2.39 -15.10 -11.32
N ASN A 79 -3.54 -14.89 -11.95
CA ASN A 79 -4.85 -14.89 -11.28
C ASN A 79 -4.93 -13.91 -10.10
N LYS A 80 -4.35 -12.72 -10.27
CA LYS A 80 -4.28 -11.65 -9.25
C LYS A 80 -3.35 -11.96 -8.06
N GLU A 81 -2.57 -13.04 -8.13
CA GLU A 81 -1.53 -13.27 -7.11
C GLU A 81 -0.40 -12.22 -7.22
N PRO A 82 0.28 -11.86 -6.13
CA PRO A 82 0.07 -12.34 -4.76
C PRO A 82 -1.14 -11.71 -4.03
N GLY A 83 -1.74 -10.62 -4.53
CA GLY A 83 -2.98 -10.03 -4.01
C GLY A 83 -2.89 -9.67 -2.53
N VAL A 84 -3.89 -10.04 -1.74
CA VAL A 84 -3.93 -9.76 -0.28
C VAL A 84 -2.78 -10.43 0.49
N TYR A 85 -2.11 -11.41 -0.11
CA TYR A 85 -0.97 -12.11 0.47
C TYR A 85 0.38 -11.49 0.11
N SER A 86 0.40 -10.31 -0.49
CA SER A 86 1.62 -9.68 -1.01
C SER A 86 2.75 -9.57 0.01
N ALA A 87 2.45 -9.17 1.24
CA ALA A 87 3.46 -9.07 2.30
C ALA A 87 3.97 -10.44 2.77
N ARG A 88 3.13 -11.46 2.69
CA ARG A 88 3.40 -12.83 3.17
C ARG A 88 3.79 -13.80 2.07
N TYR A 89 3.80 -13.34 0.84
CA TYR A 89 4.12 -14.18 -0.32
C TYR A 89 5.47 -14.88 -0.11
N MET A 90 5.48 -16.20 -0.24
CA MET A 90 6.66 -17.07 0.02
C MET A 90 7.18 -17.01 1.47
N GLY A 91 6.41 -16.46 2.42
CA GLY A 91 6.79 -16.28 3.82
C GLY A 91 7.14 -14.84 4.17
N GLU A 92 6.80 -14.44 5.39
CA GLU A 92 7.02 -13.07 5.86
C GLU A 92 8.50 -12.68 5.91
N ASP A 93 9.37 -13.64 6.23
CA ASP A 93 10.81 -13.42 6.39
C ASP A 93 11.60 -13.57 5.07
N THR A 94 10.92 -13.90 3.98
CA THR A 94 11.56 -14.02 2.66
C THR A 94 11.86 -12.64 2.10
N SER A 95 13.09 -12.42 1.62
CA SER A 95 13.48 -11.15 1.03
C SER A 95 12.68 -10.83 -0.23
N TYR A 96 12.50 -9.53 -0.50
CA TYR A 96 11.84 -9.10 -1.74
C TYR A 96 12.64 -9.42 -2.99
N ASP A 97 13.96 -9.52 -2.91
CA ASP A 97 14.79 -9.98 -4.03
C ASP A 97 14.37 -11.39 -4.48
N VAL A 98 14.12 -12.28 -3.53
CA VAL A 98 13.65 -13.65 -3.80
C VAL A 98 12.22 -13.64 -4.32
N LYS A 99 11.32 -12.87 -3.69
CA LYS A 99 9.92 -12.75 -4.11
C LYS A 99 9.81 -12.19 -5.53
N ASN A 100 10.55 -11.13 -5.82
CA ASN A 100 10.58 -10.48 -7.12
C ASN A 100 11.09 -11.41 -8.21
N LYS A 101 12.20 -12.11 -7.94
CA LYS A 101 12.75 -13.10 -8.87
C LYS A 101 11.74 -14.22 -9.15
N ASN A 102 11.09 -14.73 -8.13
CA ASN A 102 10.07 -15.78 -8.29
C ASN A 102 8.92 -15.33 -9.19
N LEU A 103 8.41 -14.11 -9.01
CA LEU A 103 7.32 -13.60 -9.83
C LEU A 103 7.75 -13.42 -11.29
N ILE A 104 8.96 -12.92 -11.53
CA ILE A 104 9.53 -12.82 -12.89
C ILE A 104 9.64 -14.21 -13.53
N ASP A 105 10.19 -15.19 -12.81
CA ASP A 105 10.35 -16.55 -13.30
C ASP A 105 8.99 -17.21 -13.64
N ARG A 106 7.96 -16.97 -12.83
CA ARG A 106 6.60 -17.46 -13.10
C ARG A 106 5.97 -16.85 -14.35
N LEU A 107 6.47 -15.71 -14.80
CA LEU A 107 6.01 -15.01 -16.01
C LEU A 107 6.89 -15.30 -17.22
N ASP A 108 7.80 -16.26 -17.14
CA ASP A 108 8.64 -16.67 -18.27
C ASP A 108 7.76 -17.05 -19.47
N GLY A 109 8.11 -16.52 -20.64
CA GLY A 109 7.34 -16.75 -21.87
C GLY A 109 6.04 -15.94 -22.01
N VAL A 110 5.66 -15.18 -20.99
CA VAL A 110 4.45 -14.32 -21.05
C VAL A 110 4.82 -12.99 -21.72
N PRO A 111 4.15 -12.59 -22.82
CA PRO A 111 4.45 -11.36 -23.52
C PRO A 111 4.00 -10.13 -22.71
N LYS A 112 4.58 -8.95 -23.01
CA LYS A 112 4.33 -7.70 -22.30
C LYS A 112 2.84 -7.39 -22.10
N GLU A 113 2.05 -7.51 -23.16
CA GLU A 113 0.63 -7.19 -23.15
C GLU A 113 -0.20 -8.07 -22.22
N LYS A 114 0.34 -9.21 -21.79
CA LYS A 114 -0.29 -10.13 -20.82
C LYS A 114 0.37 -10.06 -19.42
N ARG A 115 1.36 -9.20 -19.25
CA ARG A 115 2.04 -8.99 -17.95
C ARG A 115 1.44 -7.84 -17.16
N THR A 116 0.24 -7.40 -17.50
CA THR A 116 -0.46 -6.31 -16.81
C THR A 116 -0.63 -6.62 -15.33
N ALA A 117 -0.40 -5.60 -14.53
CA ALA A 117 -0.44 -5.69 -13.09
C ALA A 117 -0.87 -4.36 -12.49
N ARG A 118 -1.21 -4.35 -11.22
CA ARG A 118 -1.50 -3.13 -10.46
C ARG A 118 -1.08 -3.26 -9.03
N PHE A 119 -0.64 -2.14 -8.47
CA PHE A 119 -0.66 -1.98 -7.03
C PHE A 119 -2.06 -1.54 -6.61
N VAL A 120 -2.56 -2.12 -5.54
CA VAL A 120 -3.84 -1.77 -4.92
C VAL A 120 -3.58 -1.20 -3.54
N CYS A 121 -4.28 -0.14 -3.17
CA CYS A 121 -4.31 0.35 -1.80
C CYS A 121 -5.77 0.61 -1.40
N ALA A 122 -6.23 -0.10 -0.39
CA ALA A 122 -7.47 0.21 0.32
C ALA A 122 -7.13 0.95 1.61
N ILE A 123 -7.78 2.07 1.87
CA ILE A 123 -7.64 2.80 3.13
C ILE A 123 -9.00 2.82 3.82
N ALA A 124 -9.03 2.37 5.07
CA ALA A 124 -10.18 2.50 5.96
C ALA A 124 -9.90 3.60 6.98
N ALA A 125 -10.90 4.43 7.24
CA ALA A 125 -10.88 5.43 8.29
C ALA A 125 -11.97 5.10 9.31
N VAL A 126 -11.63 5.18 10.59
CA VAL A 126 -12.60 5.14 11.70
C VAL A 126 -12.52 6.48 12.43
N LEU A 127 -13.65 7.16 12.48
CA LEU A 127 -13.76 8.47 13.11
C LEU A 127 -14.17 8.32 14.59
N PRO A 128 -13.91 9.33 15.45
CA PRO A 128 -14.26 9.29 16.87
C PRO A 128 -15.75 9.03 17.16
N ASP A 129 -16.65 9.43 16.24
CA ASP A 129 -18.10 9.19 16.34
C ASP A 129 -18.53 7.80 15.87
N GLY A 130 -17.59 6.95 15.49
CA GLY A 130 -17.85 5.59 15.03
C GLY A 130 -18.12 5.44 13.54
N ARG A 131 -18.17 6.53 12.76
CA ARG A 131 -18.31 6.45 11.30
C ARG A 131 -17.08 5.78 10.68
N GLU A 132 -17.33 4.97 9.67
CA GLU A 132 -16.30 4.30 8.90
C GLU A 132 -16.36 4.72 7.44
N LEU A 133 -15.20 4.98 6.87
CA LEU A 133 -15.03 5.30 5.45
C LEU A 133 -14.00 4.35 4.86
N VAL A 134 -14.20 3.90 3.62
CA VAL A 134 -13.26 3.03 2.92
C VAL A 134 -13.10 3.51 1.49
N THR A 135 -11.86 3.52 1.01
CA THR A 135 -11.54 3.81 -0.38
C THR A 135 -10.58 2.76 -0.93
N ARG A 136 -10.62 2.55 -2.23
CA ARG A 136 -9.70 1.67 -2.97
C ARG A 136 -9.18 2.41 -4.18
N GLN A 137 -7.87 2.43 -4.33
CA GLN A 137 -7.19 3.03 -5.48
C GLN A 137 -6.15 2.07 -6.05
N THR A 138 -5.82 2.26 -7.31
CA THR A 138 -4.84 1.44 -8.00
C THR A 138 -3.80 2.30 -8.72
N MET A 139 -2.62 1.71 -8.92
CA MET A 139 -1.63 2.20 -9.85
C MET A 139 -1.38 1.10 -10.88
N GLU A 140 -1.75 1.34 -12.14
CA GLU A 140 -1.65 0.36 -13.21
C GLU A 140 -0.26 0.34 -13.83
N GLY A 141 0.21 -0.84 -14.23
CA GLY A 141 1.49 -1.04 -14.87
C GLY A 141 1.65 -2.47 -15.38
N TYR A 142 2.87 -2.93 -15.47
CA TYR A 142 3.18 -4.29 -15.88
C TYR A 142 4.42 -4.81 -15.16
N ILE A 143 4.60 -6.12 -15.13
CA ILE A 143 5.79 -6.75 -14.57
C ILE A 143 6.87 -6.85 -15.64
N GLY A 144 8.03 -6.27 -15.37
CA GLY A 144 9.19 -6.33 -16.25
C GLY A 144 9.90 -7.69 -16.21
N TRP A 145 11.03 -7.77 -16.90
CA TRP A 145 11.82 -9.01 -17.02
C TRP A 145 12.96 -9.08 -16.02
N GLU A 146 13.35 -7.93 -15.46
CA GLU A 146 14.42 -7.83 -14.47
C GLU A 146 14.13 -6.70 -13.48
N PRO A 147 14.67 -6.78 -12.25
CA PRO A 147 14.56 -5.66 -11.31
C PRO A 147 15.33 -4.43 -11.79
N GLU A 148 14.79 -3.25 -11.53
CA GLU A 148 15.40 -1.97 -11.85
C GLU A 148 15.11 -0.94 -10.75
N GLY A 149 16.12 -0.15 -10.38
CA GLY A 149 15.99 0.94 -9.43
C GLY A 149 16.12 0.53 -7.96
N GLU A 150 16.28 1.54 -7.11
CA GLU A 150 16.55 1.35 -5.68
C GLU A 150 15.59 2.16 -4.78
N ASN A 151 14.73 3.00 -5.38
CA ASN A 151 13.75 3.77 -4.64
C ASN A 151 12.53 2.91 -4.28
N GLY A 152 11.67 3.44 -3.40
CA GLY A 152 10.49 2.71 -2.95
C GLY A 152 10.83 1.51 -2.08
N PHE A 153 10.01 0.47 -2.16
CA PHE A 153 10.19 -0.76 -1.40
C PHE A 153 9.38 -1.92 -2.00
N GLY A 154 9.59 -3.11 -1.49
CA GLY A 154 8.79 -4.28 -1.85
C GLY A 154 8.93 -4.69 -3.31
N TYR A 155 7.83 -4.68 -4.04
CA TYR A 155 7.76 -5.08 -5.45
C TYR A 155 8.07 -3.96 -6.44
N ASP A 156 8.37 -2.75 -5.97
CA ASP A 156 8.66 -1.60 -6.85
C ASP A 156 9.71 -1.90 -7.93
N PRO A 157 10.81 -2.63 -7.66
CA PRO A 157 11.82 -2.89 -8.68
C PRO A 157 11.34 -3.67 -9.91
N ILE A 158 10.27 -4.45 -9.80
CA ILE A 158 9.75 -5.24 -10.92
C ILE A 158 8.47 -4.67 -11.52
N PHE A 159 7.91 -3.63 -10.93
CA PHE A 159 6.68 -2.98 -11.38
C PHE A 159 7.01 -1.79 -12.29
N TYR A 160 6.74 -1.95 -13.58
CA TYR A 160 7.09 -0.97 -14.62
C TYR A 160 5.89 -0.11 -14.99
N LEU A 161 6.18 1.14 -15.28
CA LEU A 161 5.20 2.17 -15.63
C LEU A 161 5.40 2.56 -17.10
N ASP A 162 4.39 2.35 -17.94
CA ASP A 162 4.46 2.72 -19.35
C ASP A 162 4.76 4.23 -19.54
N GLU A 163 4.15 5.07 -18.71
CA GLU A 163 4.33 6.52 -18.76
C GLU A 163 5.78 6.97 -18.59
N TYR A 164 6.53 6.28 -17.70
CA TYR A 164 7.92 6.63 -17.39
C TYR A 164 8.94 5.75 -18.13
N GLY A 165 8.51 4.65 -18.72
CA GLY A 165 9.41 3.70 -19.39
C GLY A 165 10.39 2.98 -18.47
N CYS A 166 10.13 2.97 -17.16
CA CYS A 166 10.99 2.35 -16.15
C CYS A 166 10.17 1.84 -14.97
N SER A 167 10.82 1.17 -14.01
CA SER A 167 10.15 0.68 -12.82
C SER A 167 9.76 1.79 -11.85
N SER A 168 8.81 1.53 -10.97
CA SER A 168 8.43 2.46 -9.90
C SER A 168 9.55 2.67 -8.87
N ALA A 169 10.55 1.79 -8.83
CA ALA A 169 11.76 1.97 -8.05
C ALA A 169 12.81 2.86 -8.73
N ALA A 170 12.64 3.19 -10.01
CA ALA A 170 13.55 4.03 -10.79
C ALA A 170 13.08 5.48 -10.92
N ILE A 171 11.88 5.81 -10.48
CA ILE A 171 11.38 7.19 -10.39
C ILE A 171 11.61 7.76 -8.99
N SER A 172 11.52 9.10 -8.86
CA SER A 172 11.69 9.75 -7.56
C SER A 172 10.51 9.43 -6.62
N PRO A 173 10.71 9.52 -5.28
CA PRO A 173 9.61 9.38 -4.33
C PRO A 173 8.45 10.36 -4.61
N GLU A 174 8.74 11.59 -5.01
CA GLU A 174 7.74 12.60 -5.35
C GLU A 174 6.91 12.19 -6.58
N GLN A 175 7.57 11.68 -7.63
CA GLN A 175 6.89 11.19 -8.82
C GLN A 175 6.00 9.98 -8.49
N LYS A 176 6.50 9.04 -7.69
CA LYS A 176 5.73 7.87 -7.26
C LYS A 176 4.52 8.29 -6.42
N ASN A 177 4.70 9.16 -5.43
CA ASN A 177 3.62 9.60 -4.54
C ASN A 177 2.50 10.31 -5.29
N ALA A 178 2.81 11.02 -6.37
CA ALA A 178 1.83 11.72 -7.21
C ALA A 178 0.89 10.77 -7.97
N ILE A 179 1.36 9.56 -8.31
CA ILE A 179 0.60 8.60 -9.15
C ILE A 179 0.26 7.30 -8.43
N SER A 180 0.86 7.03 -7.26
CA SER A 180 0.73 5.75 -6.58
C SER A 180 -0.68 5.49 -6.09
N HIS A 181 -1.00 4.22 -5.94
CA HIS A 181 -2.22 3.72 -5.30
C HIS A 181 -2.42 4.36 -3.91
N ARG A 182 -1.34 4.40 -3.08
CA ARG A 182 -1.39 5.01 -1.74
C ARG A 182 -1.56 6.52 -1.79
N GLY A 183 -0.86 7.20 -2.69
CA GLY A 183 -1.00 8.64 -2.89
C GLY A 183 -2.43 9.02 -3.26
N LYS A 184 -3.03 8.33 -4.22
CA LYS A 184 -4.42 8.56 -4.63
C LYS A 184 -5.41 8.29 -3.49
N ALA A 185 -5.21 7.19 -2.74
CA ALA A 185 -6.09 6.82 -1.64
C ALA A 185 -6.03 7.85 -0.49
N CYS A 186 -4.84 8.31 -0.12
CA CYS A 186 -4.67 9.31 0.95
C CYS A 186 -5.29 10.65 0.59
N LEU A 187 -5.12 11.12 -0.63
CA LEU A 187 -5.63 12.42 -1.06
C LEU A 187 -7.16 12.53 -0.97
N LEU A 188 -7.88 11.42 -1.09
CA LEU A 188 -9.34 11.42 -0.93
C LEU A 188 -9.81 11.83 0.47
N TYR A 189 -8.99 11.57 1.50
CA TYR A 189 -9.32 11.96 2.89
C TYR A 189 -8.90 13.39 3.23
N THR A 190 -8.12 14.03 2.37
CA THR A 190 -7.60 15.38 2.60
C THR A 190 -8.24 16.42 1.70
N SER A 191 -8.96 16.00 0.66
CA SER A 191 -9.70 16.92 -0.21
C SER A 191 -10.90 17.49 0.55
N PRO A 192 -11.13 18.81 0.50
CA PRO A 192 -12.36 19.38 1.04
C PRO A 192 -13.56 18.75 0.30
N SER A 193 -14.56 18.33 1.06
CA SER A 193 -15.82 17.87 0.47
C SER A 193 -16.39 18.96 -0.44
N PRO A 194 -16.89 18.62 -1.63
CA PRO A 194 -17.55 19.60 -2.47
C PRO A 194 -18.81 20.14 -1.82
#